data_e058bd0da3ee020a5f72ee37d6dea5eb
#
_entry.id   e058bd0da3ee020a5f72ee37d6dea5eb
#
_cell.length_a   1.000
_cell.length_b   1.000
_cell.length_c   1.000
_cell.angle_alpha   90.00
_cell.angle_beta   90.00
_cell.angle_gamma   90.00
#
_symmetry.space_group_name_H-M   'P 1'
#
loop_
_entity.id
_entity.type
_entity.pdbx_description
1 polymer ?
#
loop_
_entity_poly.entity_id
_entity_poly.type
_entity_poly.pdbx_seq_one_letter_code
_entity_poly.pdbx_strand_id
1 'polypeptide(L)'
;MGLIYLDSRLLIYLVENHPEHARRVRDRLAGVEPERLAVSDLVRMECLVGPIRSANLALQRRYEHAFAELLQLPLPQAVFDLGAHLRARFALKPPDALHLACAQFHGCDELWTNDNRLAQAAHGLSRNVVDL
;
A
#
# COMPACT_ATOMS: atom_id res chain seq x y z
N MET A 1 10.60 2.37 -16.35
CA MET A 1 9.57 1.51 -15.75
C MET A 1 8.91 2.24 -14.61
N GLY A 2 7.61 2.11 -14.48
CA GLY A 2 6.84 2.89 -13.54
C GLY A 2 6.82 2.32 -12.13
N LEU A 3 6.26 3.11 -11.22
CA LEU A 3 6.18 2.75 -9.81
C LEU A 3 5.01 1.80 -9.55
N ILE A 4 5.18 0.99 -8.51
CA ILE A 4 4.14 0.10 -7.97
C ILE A 4 3.86 0.55 -6.54
N TYR A 5 2.62 0.97 -6.29
CA TYR A 5 2.18 1.38 -4.97
C TYR A 5 1.72 0.16 -4.17
N LEU A 6 2.21 0.01 -2.96
CA LEU A 6 1.86 -1.12 -2.09
C LEU A 6 0.87 -0.67 -1.01
N ASP A 7 -0.26 -1.36 -0.93
CA ASP A 7 -1.22 -1.19 0.16
C ASP A 7 -0.61 -1.69 1.47
N SER A 8 -1.01 -1.10 2.57
CA SER A 8 -0.49 -1.43 3.91
C SER A 8 -0.63 -2.91 4.26
N ARG A 9 -1.72 -3.56 3.85
CA ARG A 9 -1.94 -4.97 4.15
C ARG A 9 -0.85 -5.87 3.58
N LEU A 10 -0.35 -5.56 2.38
CA LEU A 10 0.71 -6.36 1.77
C LEU A 10 1.99 -6.29 2.59
N LEU A 11 2.32 -5.10 3.10
CA LEU A 11 3.48 -4.94 3.98
C LEU A 11 3.27 -5.65 5.32
N ILE A 12 2.07 -5.57 5.86
CA ILE A 12 1.75 -6.28 7.11
C ILE A 12 1.93 -7.79 6.92
N TYR A 13 1.41 -8.35 5.85
CA TYR A 13 1.59 -9.77 5.57
C TYR A 13 3.06 -10.14 5.47
N LEU A 14 3.84 -9.33 4.76
CA LEU A 14 5.25 -9.59 4.52
C LEU A 14 6.08 -9.47 5.80
N VAL A 15 5.96 -8.34 6.50
CA VAL A 15 6.78 -8.04 7.69
C VAL A 15 6.44 -8.96 8.85
N GLU A 16 5.15 -9.27 9.05
CA GLU A 16 4.71 -10.15 10.13
C GLU A 16 4.64 -11.62 9.73
N ASN A 17 5.09 -11.93 8.52
CA ASN A 17 5.16 -13.30 8.00
C ASN A 17 3.81 -14.04 8.12
N HIS A 18 2.76 -13.45 7.57
CA HIS A 18 1.42 -14.03 7.62
C HIS A 18 1.42 -15.45 7.04
N PRO A 19 0.86 -16.46 7.76
CA PRO A 19 1.00 -17.86 7.37
C PRO A 19 0.43 -18.21 5.99
N GLU A 20 -0.61 -17.49 5.54
CA GLU A 20 -1.25 -17.78 4.25
C GLU A 20 -0.78 -16.86 3.13
N HIS A 21 -0.49 -15.59 3.43
CA HIS A 21 -0.32 -14.56 2.41
C HIS A 21 1.12 -14.10 2.20
N ALA A 22 1.99 -14.20 3.21
CA ALA A 22 3.34 -13.68 3.11
C ALA A 22 4.11 -14.27 1.93
N ARG A 23 3.98 -15.57 1.70
CA ARG A 23 4.67 -16.26 0.61
C ARG A 23 4.26 -15.73 -0.75
N ARG A 24 2.95 -15.54 -0.96
CA ARG A 24 2.42 -15.01 -2.23
C ARG A 24 2.93 -13.61 -2.50
N VAL A 25 2.95 -12.77 -1.47
CA VAL A 25 3.47 -11.41 -1.60
C VAL A 25 4.96 -11.44 -1.93
N ARG A 26 5.75 -12.26 -1.23
CA ARG A 26 7.19 -12.41 -1.51
C ARG A 26 7.45 -12.86 -2.94
N ASP A 27 6.70 -13.86 -3.40
CA ASP A 27 6.86 -14.39 -4.75
C ASP A 27 6.58 -13.32 -5.81
N ARG A 28 5.58 -12.50 -5.59
CA ARG A 28 5.26 -11.40 -6.50
C ARG A 28 6.33 -10.31 -6.47
N LEU A 29 6.81 -9.95 -5.28
CA LEU A 29 7.84 -8.93 -5.13
C LEU A 29 9.17 -9.38 -5.72
N ALA A 30 9.46 -10.67 -5.69
CA ALA A 30 10.72 -11.21 -6.23
C ALA A 30 10.89 -10.94 -7.73
N GLY A 31 9.79 -10.77 -8.46
CA GLY A 31 9.82 -10.46 -9.89
C GLY A 31 9.89 -8.97 -10.21
N VAL A 32 10.04 -8.11 -9.21
CA VAL A 32 9.99 -6.66 -9.38
C VAL A 32 11.29 -6.03 -8.88
N GLU A 33 11.79 -5.06 -9.62
CA GLU A 33 12.94 -4.26 -9.19
C GLU A 33 12.57 -3.45 -7.95
N PRO A 34 13.35 -3.54 -6.85
CA PRO A 34 12.99 -2.85 -5.59
C PRO A 34 12.80 -1.34 -5.74
N GLU A 35 13.50 -0.70 -6.67
CA GLU A 35 13.41 0.74 -6.92
C GLU A 35 12.03 1.17 -7.42
N ARG A 36 11.21 0.23 -7.90
CA ARG A 36 9.86 0.50 -8.38
C ARG A 36 8.82 0.51 -7.27
N LEU A 37 9.17 0.03 -6.07
CA LEU A 37 8.21 -0.14 -4.98
C LEU A 37 8.05 1.15 -4.20
N ALA A 38 6.80 1.56 -4.01
CA ALA A 38 6.47 2.82 -3.36
C ALA A 38 5.35 2.66 -2.33
N VAL A 39 5.40 3.48 -1.31
CA VAL A 39 4.38 3.60 -0.27
C VAL A 39 4.18 5.08 0.03
N SER A 40 3.31 5.38 0.99
CA SER A 40 3.10 6.73 1.49
C SER A 40 3.13 6.74 3.01
N ASP A 41 3.12 7.93 3.61
CA ASP A 41 3.03 8.07 5.06
C ASP A 41 1.74 7.49 5.62
N LEU A 42 0.68 7.41 4.80
CA LEU A 42 -0.54 6.73 5.21
C LEU A 42 -0.30 5.23 5.43
N VAL A 43 0.43 4.58 4.52
CA VAL A 43 0.83 3.17 4.69
C VAL A 43 1.66 3.02 5.97
N ARG A 44 2.61 3.93 6.19
CA ARG A 44 3.44 3.93 7.39
C ARG A 44 2.58 3.99 8.66
N MET A 45 1.64 4.93 8.71
CA MET A 45 0.74 5.09 9.86
C MET A 45 -0.05 3.80 10.12
N GLU A 46 -0.67 3.25 9.07
CA GLU A 46 -1.49 2.05 9.20
C GLU A 46 -0.69 0.84 9.68
N CYS A 47 0.56 0.72 9.23
CA CYS A 47 1.44 -0.39 9.64
C CYS A 47 1.93 -0.24 11.09
N LEU A 48 2.15 0.98 11.56
CA LEU A 48 2.73 1.22 12.88
C LEU A 48 1.73 1.18 14.03
N VAL A 49 0.44 1.28 13.74
CA VAL A 49 -0.60 1.27 14.79
C VAL A 49 -0.52 0.01 15.65
N GLY A 50 -0.42 -1.15 15.03
CA GLY A 50 -0.38 -2.43 15.75
C GLY A 50 0.80 -2.55 16.71
N PRO A 51 2.04 -2.44 16.21
CA PRO A 51 3.21 -2.57 17.08
C PRO A 51 3.30 -1.48 18.16
N ILE A 52 2.86 -0.25 17.87
CA ILE A 52 2.83 0.82 18.89
C ILE A 52 1.81 0.48 19.98
N ARG A 53 0.61 0.06 19.58
CA ARG A 53 -0.45 -0.30 20.52
C ARG A 53 -0.04 -1.44 21.45
N SER A 54 0.67 -2.43 20.93
CA SER A 54 1.12 -3.59 21.70
C SER A 54 2.48 -3.38 22.36
N ALA A 55 3.08 -2.21 22.22
CA ALA A 55 4.42 -1.89 22.72
C ALA A 55 5.47 -2.89 22.22
N ASN A 56 5.32 -3.37 21.00
CA ASN A 56 6.25 -4.30 20.36
C ASN A 56 7.32 -3.52 19.60
N LEU A 57 8.36 -3.11 20.31
CA LEU A 57 9.42 -2.28 19.74
C LEU A 57 10.21 -2.99 18.64
N ALA A 58 10.42 -4.30 18.82
CA ALA A 58 11.14 -5.09 17.81
C ALA A 58 10.38 -5.10 16.46
N LEU A 59 9.06 -5.30 16.50
CA LEU A 59 8.23 -5.28 15.32
C LEU A 59 8.18 -3.87 14.70
N GLN A 60 8.06 -2.83 15.53
CA GLN A 60 8.08 -1.45 15.06
C GLN A 60 9.36 -1.17 14.27
N ARG A 61 10.52 -1.59 14.78
CA ARG A 61 11.81 -1.42 14.09
C ARG A 61 11.87 -2.17 12.77
N ARG A 62 11.26 -3.36 12.71
CA ARG A 62 11.21 -4.13 11.47
C ARG A 62 10.41 -3.38 10.40
N TYR A 63 9.30 -2.75 10.76
CA TYR A 63 8.54 -1.92 9.83
C TYR A 63 9.34 -0.71 9.38
N GLU A 64 9.99 -0.02 10.31
CA GLU A 64 10.81 1.15 9.97
C GLU A 64 11.95 0.78 9.01
N HIS A 65 12.54 -0.38 9.21
CA HIS A 65 13.56 -0.91 8.32
C HIS A 65 13.01 -1.19 6.92
N ALA A 66 11.82 -1.78 6.84
CA ALA A 66 11.17 -2.04 5.57
C ALA A 66 10.84 -0.74 4.82
N PHE A 67 10.35 0.28 5.52
CA PHE A 67 10.05 1.57 4.90
C PHE A 67 11.29 2.25 4.34
N ALA A 68 12.45 2.09 4.98
CA ALA A 68 13.70 2.69 4.52
C ALA A 68 14.12 2.16 3.13
N GLU A 69 13.65 0.98 2.76
CA GLU A 69 13.95 0.36 1.46
C GLU A 69 12.96 0.75 0.36
N LEU A 70 11.91 1.50 0.70
CA LEU A 70 10.83 1.83 -0.23
C LEU A 70 10.80 3.33 -0.54
N LEU A 71 10.34 3.66 -1.73
CA LEU A 71 10.15 5.07 -2.10
C LEU A 71 8.93 5.63 -1.36
N GLN A 72 9.09 6.79 -0.72
CA GLN A 72 8.02 7.46 0.00
C GLN A 72 7.37 8.50 -0.91
N LEU A 73 6.09 8.33 -1.22
CA LEU A 73 5.31 9.27 -2.02
C LEU A 73 4.59 10.25 -1.11
N PRO A 74 4.74 11.56 -1.32
CA PRO A 74 4.07 12.55 -0.48
C PRO A 74 2.56 12.61 -0.73
N LEU A 75 1.83 13.10 0.27
CA LEU A 75 0.37 13.26 0.25
C LEU A 75 0.01 14.76 0.28
N PRO A 76 0.25 15.51 -0.81
CA PRO A 76 -0.14 16.91 -0.86
C PRO A 76 -1.65 17.08 -0.89
N GLN A 77 -2.14 18.30 -0.71
CA GLN A 77 -3.58 18.60 -0.71
C GLN A 77 -4.26 18.02 -1.96
N ALA A 78 -3.62 18.07 -3.12
CA ALA A 78 -4.19 17.55 -4.37
C ALA A 78 -4.56 16.06 -4.27
N VAL A 79 -3.83 15.27 -3.48
CA VAL A 79 -4.15 13.86 -3.26
C VAL A 79 -5.45 13.73 -2.44
N PHE A 80 -5.64 14.58 -1.42
CA PHE A 80 -6.87 14.58 -0.64
C PHE A 80 -8.07 15.04 -1.46
N ASP A 81 -7.88 16.03 -2.31
CA ASP A 81 -8.94 16.51 -3.22
C ASP A 81 -9.36 15.39 -4.19
N LEU A 82 -8.39 14.70 -4.77
CA LEU A 82 -8.65 13.55 -5.64
C LEU A 82 -9.34 12.43 -4.85
N GLY A 83 -8.91 12.18 -3.62
CA GLY A 83 -9.54 11.21 -2.73
C GLY A 83 -11.01 11.52 -2.46
N ALA A 84 -11.36 12.80 -2.31
CA ALA A 84 -12.74 13.22 -2.14
C ALA A 84 -13.60 12.88 -3.38
N HIS A 85 -13.07 13.11 -4.57
CA HIS A 85 -13.76 12.73 -5.81
C HIS A 85 -13.95 11.22 -5.91
N LEU A 86 -12.92 10.45 -5.55
CA LEU A 86 -12.99 8.99 -5.60
C LEU A 86 -14.03 8.44 -4.60
N ARG A 87 -14.10 9.02 -3.41
CA ARG A 87 -15.11 8.61 -2.42
C ARG A 87 -16.52 8.91 -2.88
N ALA A 88 -16.72 10.09 -3.47
CA ALA A 88 -18.03 10.49 -3.98
C ALA A 88 -18.51 9.57 -5.10
N ARG A 89 -17.58 9.07 -5.90
CA ARG A 89 -17.89 8.26 -7.08
C ARG A 89 -17.99 6.77 -6.77
N PHE A 90 -17.13 6.23 -5.90
CA PHE A 90 -16.99 4.78 -5.71
C PHE A 90 -17.33 4.30 -4.30
N ALA A 91 -17.79 5.16 -3.42
CA ALA A 91 -18.13 4.82 -2.03
C ALA A 91 -16.98 4.13 -1.27
N LEU A 92 -15.75 4.53 -1.54
CA LEU A 92 -14.57 4.00 -0.86
C LEU A 92 -14.46 4.57 0.54
N LYS A 93 -13.88 3.79 1.46
CA LYS A 93 -13.48 4.29 2.77
C LYS A 93 -12.33 5.30 2.61
N PRO A 94 -12.19 6.27 3.56
CA PRO A 94 -11.15 7.30 3.44
C PRO A 94 -9.73 6.75 3.18
N PRO A 95 -9.24 5.72 3.90
CA PRO A 95 -7.89 5.22 3.62
C PRO A 95 -7.75 4.66 2.21
N ASP A 96 -8.75 3.90 1.74
CA ASP A 96 -8.70 3.28 0.42
C ASP A 96 -8.69 4.34 -0.69
N ALA A 97 -9.51 5.38 -0.52
CA ALA A 97 -9.54 6.49 -1.47
C ALA A 97 -8.20 7.23 -1.51
N LEU A 98 -7.55 7.39 -0.37
CA LEU A 98 -6.25 8.07 -0.30
C LEU A 98 -5.14 7.22 -0.92
N HIS A 99 -5.15 5.91 -0.71
CA HIS A 99 -4.18 5.04 -1.38
C HIS A 99 -4.32 5.11 -2.90
N LEU A 100 -5.55 5.01 -3.40
CA LEU A 100 -5.78 5.09 -4.83
C LEU A 100 -5.43 6.47 -5.39
N ALA A 101 -5.83 7.53 -4.69
CA ALA A 101 -5.52 8.90 -5.10
C ALA A 101 -4.00 9.14 -5.15
N CYS A 102 -3.27 8.65 -4.16
CA CYS A 102 -1.82 8.77 -4.11
C CYS A 102 -1.18 8.06 -5.31
N ALA A 103 -1.60 6.82 -5.59
CA ALA A 103 -1.08 6.07 -6.71
C ALA A 103 -1.36 6.76 -8.05
N GLN A 104 -2.57 7.29 -8.24
CA GLN A 104 -2.95 7.98 -9.47
C GLN A 104 -2.23 9.32 -9.62
N PHE A 105 -2.16 10.10 -8.54
CA PHE A 105 -1.52 11.41 -8.57
C PHE A 105 -0.04 11.31 -8.95
N HIS A 106 0.65 10.32 -8.41
CA HIS A 106 2.08 10.12 -8.69
C HIS A 106 2.35 9.29 -9.94
N GLY A 107 1.30 8.94 -10.68
CA GLY A 107 1.46 8.22 -11.94
C GLY A 107 1.98 6.80 -11.80
N CYS A 108 1.65 6.12 -10.71
CA CYS A 108 2.06 4.73 -10.53
C CYS A 108 1.43 3.85 -11.62
N ASP A 109 2.19 2.89 -12.11
CA ASP A 109 1.71 1.93 -13.11
C ASP A 109 0.72 0.95 -12.51
N GLU A 110 0.93 0.58 -11.25
CA GLU A 110 0.11 -0.42 -10.56
C GLU A 110 -0.10 -0.04 -9.10
N LEU A 111 -1.22 -0.47 -8.57
CA LEU A 111 -1.53 -0.46 -7.14
C LEU A 111 -1.78 -1.91 -6.72
N TRP A 112 -0.93 -2.43 -5.84
CA TRP A 112 -1.07 -3.80 -5.34
C TRP A 112 -1.84 -3.81 -4.03
N THR A 113 -2.95 -4.56 -4.02
CA THR A 113 -3.84 -4.66 -2.86
C THR A 113 -4.45 -6.06 -2.79
N ASN A 114 -5.06 -6.40 -1.68
CA ASN A 114 -5.94 -7.57 -1.57
C ASN A 114 -7.41 -7.17 -1.39
N ASP A 115 -7.74 -5.91 -1.57
CA ASP A 115 -9.10 -5.39 -1.40
C ASP A 115 -9.80 -5.30 -2.76
N ASN A 116 -10.86 -6.11 -2.94
CA ASN A 116 -11.60 -6.17 -4.20
C ASN A 116 -12.33 -4.87 -4.53
N ARG A 117 -12.81 -4.14 -3.53
CA ARG A 117 -13.46 -2.84 -3.77
C ARG A 117 -12.48 -1.83 -4.33
N LEU A 118 -11.30 -1.78 -3.75
CA LEU A 118 -10.24 -0.91 -4.22
C LEU A 118 -9.80 -1.30 -5.64
N ALA A 119 -9.67 -2.59 -5.88
CA ALA A 119 -9.31 -3.11 -7.20
C ALA A 119 -10.32 -2.67 -8.27
N GLN A 120 -11.62 -2.75 -7.97
CA GLN A 120 -12.67 -2.36 -8.91
C GLN A 120 -12.67 -0.84 -9.18
N ALA A 121 -12.43 -0.03 -8.15
CA ALA A 121 -12.41 1.43 -8.30
C ALA A 121 -11.18 1.93 -9.07
N ALA A 122 -10.15 1.15 -9.15
CA ALA A 122 -8.87 1.57 -9.72
C ALA A 122 -8.81 1.52 -11.25
N HIS A 123 -9.86 1.05 -11.93
CA HIS A 123 -9.94 1.01 -13.40
C HIS A 123 -8.75 0.32 -14.06
N GLY A 124 -8.37 -0.86 -13.55
CA GLY A 124 -7.28 -1.65 -14.11
C GLY A 124 -5.90 -1.28 -13.58
N LEU A 125 -5.76 -0.19 -12.84
CA LEU A 125 -4.49 0.15 -12.18
C LEU A 125 -4.16 -0.83 -11.07
N SER A 126 -5.19 -1.27 -10.34
CA SER A 126 -5.03 -2.12 -9.18
C SER A 126 -4.87 -3.58 -9.53
N ARG A 127 -4.06 -4.28 -8.74
CA ARG A 127 -3.80 -5.69 -8.88
C ARG A 127 -3.91 -6.38 -7.52
N ASN A 128 -4.75 -7.41 -7.42
CA ASN A 128 -4.87 -8.19 -6.20
C ASN A 128 -3.82 -9.30 -6.21
N VAL A 129 -2.68 -9.03 -5.56
CA VAL A 129 -1.54 -9.96 -5.58
C VAL A 129 -1.70 -11.15 -4.66
N VAL A 130 -2.61 -11.08 -3.70
CA VAL A 130 -2.80 -12.14 -2.71
C VAL A 130 -3.62 -13.29 -3.28
N ASP A 131 -4.58 -12.98 -4.14
CA ASP A 131 -5.51 -13.95 -4.73
C ASP A 131 -5.03 -14.53 -6.07
N LEU A 132 -3.90 -14.04 -6.54
CA LEU A 132 -3.37 -14.48 -7.84
C LEU A 132 -2.54 -15.78 -7.74
#